data_5679351a134450cf87c854ae46fdbba4
#
_entry.id   5679351a134450cf87c854ae46fdbba4
#
_cell.length_a   1.000
_cell.length_b   1.000
_cell.length_c   1.000
_cell.angle_alpha   90.00
_cell.angle_beta   90.00
_cell.angle_gamma   90.00
#
_symmetry.space_group_name_H-M   'P 1'
#
loop_
_entity.id
_entity.type
_entity.pdbx_description
1 polymer ?
#
loop_
_entity_poly.entity_id
_entity_poly.type
_entity_poly.pdbx_seq_one_letter_code
_entity_poly.pdbx_strand_id
1 'polypeptide(L)'
;MNNYLQTDYQAFIHTSRYAKYFDGKGRESWSETVSRYMENVVSDKVDKKTYNEIEQAILSLEIMPSMRAMMTAGIALDRDNTAGYNCSYLPVDDPKSFDEAMFILLCGTGVGFSVERQFINKLPEIPKLFESDTTIVVKD
;
A
#
# COMPACT_ATOMS: atom_id res chain seq x y z
N MET A 1 28.92 15.26 -4.22
CA MET A 1 27.59 14.66 -4.12
C MET A 1 27.72 13.23 -4.61
N ASN A 2 27.48 12.25 -3.76
CA ASN A 2 27.42 10.84 -4.21
C ASN A 2 26.19 10.69 -5.09
N ASN A 3 26.41 10.53 -6.39
CA ASN A 3 25.31 10.29 -7.32
C ASN A 3 25.01 8.79 -7.33
N TYR A 4 24.15 8.35 -6.41
CA TYR A 4 23.73 6.94 -6.32
C TYR A 4 22.97 6.47 -7.56
N LEU A 5 22.25 7.38 -8.23
CA LEU A 5 21.54 7.11 -9.47
C LEU A 5 22.46 7.42 -10.64
N GLN A 6 22.92 6.37 -11.32
CA GLN A 6 23.97 6.47 -12.33
C GLN A 6 23.48 6.85 -13.72
N THR A 7 22.16 6.68 -13.98
CA THR A 7 21.57 6.95 -15.29
C THR A 7 20.38 7.91 -15.19
N ASP A 8 20.13 8.65 -16.27
CA ASP A 8 18.97 9.54 -16.37
C ASP A 8 17.66 8.78 -16.21
N TYR A 9 17.61 7.52 -16.65
CA TYR A 9 16.44 6.66 -16.49
C TYR A 9 16.17 6.34 -15.02
N GLN A 10 17.20 6.01 -14.24
CA GLN A 10 17.06 5.80 -12.79
C GLN A 10 16.57 7.08 -12.10
N ALA A 11 17.13 8.24 -12.45
CA ALA A 11 16.70 9.52 -11.92
C ALA A 11 15.25 9.85 -12.28
N PHE A 12 14.84 9.58 -13.52
CA PHE A 12 13.45 9.76 -13.96
C PHE A 12 12.48 8.85 -13.20
N ILE A 13 12.79 7.55 -13.07
CA ILE A 13 11.94 6.60 -12.34
C ILE A 13 11.84 7.00 -10.86
N HIS A 14 12.96 7.36 -10.22
CA HIS A 14 12.93 7.84 -8.84
C HIS A 14 12.00 9.06 -8.70
N THR A 15 12.22 10.08 -9.50
CA THR A 15 11.47 11.34 -9.43
C THR A 15 9.98 11.15 -9.70
N SER A 16 9.63 10.26 -10.65
CA SER A 16 8.24 10.05 -11.06
C SER A 16 7.46 9.09 -10.16
N ARG A 17 8.13 8.14 -9.48
CA ARG A 17 7.47 7.04 -8.78
C ARG A 17 7.73 6.97 -7.28
N TYR A 18 8.89 7.40 -6.81
CA TYR A 18 9.31 7.23 -5.42
C TYR A 18 9.36 8.52 -4.62
N ALA A 19 9.84 9.60 -5.26
CA ALA A 19 10.07 10.87 -4.59
C ALA A 19 8.77 11.58 -4.22
N LYS A 20 8.62 11.95 -2.94
CA LYS A 20 7.54 12.84 -2.49
C LYS A 20 7.85 14.28 -2.89
N TYR A 21 6.78 15.04 -3.11
CA TYR A 21 6.87 16.47 -3.36
C TYR A 21 6.58 17.24 -2.05
N PHE A 22 7.40 18.22 -1.74
CA PHE A 22 7.21 19.13 -0.62
C PHE A 22 7.15 20.58 -1.12
N ASP A 23 6.16 21.32 -0.63
CA ASP A 23 6.00 22.71 -0.97
C ASP A 23 7.25 23.53 -0.56
N GLY A 24 7.73 24.36 -1.47
CA GLY A 24 8.93 25.17 -1.27
C GLY A 24 10.29 24.47 -1.43
N LYS A 25 10.32 23.14 -1.38
CA LYS A 25 11.54 22.33 -1.53
C LYS A 25 11.60 21.59 -2.87
N GLY A 26 10.45 21.20 -3.41
CA GLY A 26 10.34 20.33 -4.57
C GLY A 26 10.34 18.83 -4.21
N ARG A 27 10.90 18.01 -5.09
CA ARG A 27 10.93 16.56 -4.88
C ARG A 27 12.12 16.10 -4.06
N GLU A 28 11.92 15.01 -3.31
CA GLU A 28 12.98 14.32 -2.58
C GLU A 28 14.13 13.89 -3.49
N SER A 29 15.36 13.96 -2.97
CA SER A 29 16.50 13.23 -3.50
C SER A 29 16.40 11.73 -3.19
N TRP A 30 17.22 10.90 -3.85
CA TRP A 30 17.27 9.47 -3.58
C TRP A 30 17.62 9.15 -2.12
N SER A 31 18.61 9.83 -1.57
CA SER A 31 18.98 9.66 -0.16
C SER A 31 17.85 10.01 0.79
N GLU A 32 17.09 11.06 0.54
CA GLU A 32 15.95 11.46 1.37
C GLU A 32 14.80 10.43 1.28
N THR A 33 14.55 9.88 0.09
CA THR A 33 13.57 8.80 -0.09
C THR A 33 13.97 7.56 0.72
N VAL A 34 15.25 7.17 0.67
CA VAL A 34 15.78 6.04 1.44
C VAL A 34 15.69 6.31 2.93
N SER A 35 16.16 7.46 3.41
CA SER A 35 16.08 7.82 4.84
C SER A 35 14.64 7.78 5.35
N ARG A 36 13.70 8.35 4.60
CA ARG A 36 12.27 8.29 4.97
C ARG A 36 11.76 6.86 5.08
N TYR A 37 12.13 5.98 4.15
CA TYR A 37 11.76 4.56 4.22
C TYR A 37 12.39 3.89 5.43
N MET A 38 13.68 4.09 5.66
CA MET A 38 14.41 3.50 6.78
C MET A 38 13.85 3.94 8.14
N GLU A 39 13.55 5.22 8.30
CA GLU A 39 13.00 5.79 9.54
C GLU A 39 11.60 5.28 9.85
N ASN A 40 10.73 5.16 8.84
CA ASN A 40 9.33 4.83 9.07
C ASN A 40 9.02 3.32 9.00
N VAL A 41 9.90 2.51 8.39
CA VAL A 41 9.61 1.09 8.16
C VAL A 41 10.58 0.16 8.86
N VAL A 42 11.84 0.57 9.00
CA VAL A 42 12.92 -0.33 9.44
C VAL A 42 13.42 -0.03 10.85
N SER A 43 13.46 1.25 11.26
CA SER A 43 14.17 1.73 12.45
C SER A 43 13.88 0.97 13.75
N ASP A 44 12.61 0.62 13.99
CA ASP A 44 12.18 -0.03 15.24
C ASP A 44 12.29 -1.55 15.20
N LYS A 45 12.79 -2.12 14.11
CA LYS A 45 12.76 -3.58 13.87
C LYS A 45 14.13 -4.23 13.87
N VAL A 46 15.19 -3.44 13.78
CA VAL A 46 16.56 -3.96 13.64
C VAL A 46 17.54 -3.17 14.51
N ASP A 47 18.68 -3.78 14.82
CA ASP A 47 19.77 -3.11 15.51
C ASP A 47 20.49 -2.09 14.61
N LYS A 48 21.26 -1.20 15.20
CA LYS A 48 21.95 -0.10 14.51
C LYS A 48 22.88 -0.57 13.38
N LYS A 49 23.55 -1.71 13.59
CA LYS A 49 24.48 -2.25 12.59
C LYS A 49 23.70 -2.70 11.35
N THR A 50 22.67 -3.52 11.56
CA THR A 50 21.79 -4.02 10.49
C THR A 50 21.07 -2.86 9.77
N TYR A 51 20.62 -1.84 10.52
CA TYR A 51 20.05 -0.63 9.94
C TYR A 51 21.00 0.02 8.93
N ASN A 52 22.24 0.26 9.31
CA ASN A 52 23.23 0.89 8.43
C ASN A 52 23.57 0.02 7.20
N GLU A 53 23.63 -1.30 7.37
CA GLU A 53 23.88 -2.24 6.27
C GLU A 53 22.74 -2.21 5.25
N ILE A 54 21.49 -2.23 5.71
CA ILE A 54 20.30 -2.15 4.85
C ILE A 54 20.26 -0.79 4.13
N GLU A 55 20.49 0.31 4.86
CA GLU A 55 20.48 1.65 4.27
C GLU A 55 21.50 1.75 3.13
N GLN A 56 22.73 1.30 3.36
CA GLN A 56 23.76 1.33 2.33
C GLN A 56 23.44 0.46 1.13
N ALA A 57 22.89 -0.74 1.34
CA ALA A 57 22.49 -1.64 0.28
C ALA A 57 21.34 -1.06 -0.58
N ILE A 58 20.40 -0.33 0.03
CA ILE A 58 19.35 0.37 -0.72
C ILE A 58 19.94 1.58 -1.46
N LEU A 59 20.77 2.38 -0.81
CA LEU A 59 21.41 3.56 -1.43
C LEU A 59 22.22 3.18 -2.67
N SER A 60 22.97 2.07 -2.59
CA SER A 60 23.79 1.55 -3.70
C SER A 60 22.99 0.78 -4.76
N LEU A 61 21.69 0.60 -4.57
CA LEU A 61 20.81 -0.20 -5.44
C LEU A 61 21.15 -1.70 -5.50
N GLU A 62 21.86 -2.23 -4.50
CA GLU A 62 22.07 -3.67 -4.37
C GLU A 62 20.78 -4.41 -4.02
N ILE A 63 19.93 -3.78 -3.22
CA ILE A 63 18.58 -4.25 -2.92
C ILE A 63 17.57 -3.14 -3.17
N MET A 64 16.36 -3.54 -3.57
CA MET A 64 15.25 -2.62 -3.74
C MET A 64 14.04 -3.11 -2.94
N PRO A 65 13.57 -2.35 -1.95
CA PRO A 65 12.30 -2.61 -1.30
C PRO A 65 11.12 -2.47 -2.26
N SER A 66 9.95 -2.91 -1.82
CA SER A 66 8.72 -2.68 -2.59
C SER A 66 8.57 -1.20 -2.93
N MET A 67 8.35 -0.90 -4.21
CA MET A 67 8.06 0.47 -4.67
C MET A 67 6.93 1.10 -3.86
N ARG A 68 5.87 0.33 -3.61
CA ARG A 68 4.71 0.78 -2.85
C ARG A 68 5.08 1.16 -1.42
N ALA A 69 5.82 0.30 -0.72
CA ALA A 69 6.27 0.57 0.63
C ALA A 69 7.18 1.82 0.70
N MET A 70 8.11 1.98 -0.24
CA MET A 70 8.95 3.17 -0.30
C MET A 70 8.15 4.44 -0.62
N MET A 71 7.19 4.36 -1.55
CA MET A 71 6.36 5.51 -1.94
C MET A 71 5.44 5.95 -0.80
N THR A 72 4.87 5.01 -0.04
CA THR A 72 3.89 5.29 1.01
C THR A 72 4.47 5.47 2.40
N ALA A 73 5.76 5.13 2.62
CA ALA A 73 6.43 5.29 3.92
C ALA A 73 6.22 6.69 4.53
N GLY A 74 5.91 6.75 5.82
CA GLY A 74 5.48 7.92 6.58
C GLY A 74 3.96 8.00 6.70
N ILE A 75 3.39 9.18 6.64
CA ILE A 75 1.99 9.49 7.00
C ILE A 75 0.95 8.50 6.44
N ALA A 76 1.14 7.98 5.23
CA ALA A 76 0.18 7.04 4.65
C ALA A 76 0.19 5.68 5.36
N LEU A 77 1.38 5.12 5.65
CA LEU A 77 1.51 3.87 6.40
C LEU A 77 1.16 4.04 7.87
N ASP A 78 1.44 5.21 8.46
CA ASP A 78 1.06 5.52 9.84
C ASP A 78 -0.46 5.55 10.01
N ARG A 79 -1.18 5.98 8.97
CA ARG A 79 -2.64 5.98 8.96
C ARG A 79 -3.22 4.58 8.78
N ASP A 80 -2.72 3.81 7.81
CA ASP A 80 -3.16 2.44 7.53
C ASP A 80 -2.09 1.68 6.73
N ASN A 81 -1.64 0.56 7.29
CA ASN A 81 -0.63 -0.29 6.66
C ASN A 81 -1.09 -0.92 5.34
N THR A 82 -2.40 -1.00 5.09
CA THR A 82 -2.97 -1.49 3.82
C THR A 82 -2.43 -0.71 2.62
N ALA A 83 -2.14 0.59 2.79
CA ALA A 83 -1.55 1.43 1.76
C ALA A 83 -0.18 0.95 1.26
N GLY A 84 0.53 0.13 2.04
CA GLY A 84 1.84 -0.45 1.68
C GLY A 84 1.79 -1.68 0.78
N TYR A 85 0.61 -2.24 0.56
CA TYR A 85 0.43 -3.45 -0.25
C TYR A 85 -0.02 -3.14 -1.67
N ASN A 86 0.54 -3.85 -2.65
CA ASN A 86 0.14 -3.70 -4.05
C ASN A 86 -1.15 -4.46 -4.36
N CYS A 87 -1.27 -5.67 -3.81
CA CYS A 87 -2.34 -6.60 -4.11
C CYS A 87 -2.80 -7.32 -2.85
N SER A 88 -4.07 -7.69 -2.84
CA SER A 88 -4.71 -8.51 -1.82
C SER A 88 -5.63 -9.52 -2.47
N TYR A 89 -6.12 -10.45 -1.67
CA TYR A 89 -7.12 -11.44 -2.07
C TYR A 89 -8.14 -11.59 -0.95
N LEU A 90 -9.41 -11.75 -1.32
CA LEU A 90 -10.47 -12.13 -0.40
C LEU A 90 -11.48 -13.10 -1.05
N PRO A 91 -12.02 -14.07 -0.30
CA PRO A 91 -13.17 -14.86 -0.75
C PRO A 91 -14.46 -14.07 -0.57
N VAL A 92 -15.43 -14.28 -1.47
CA VAL A 92 -16.79 -13.71 -1.31
C VAL A 92 -17.64 -14.72 -0.58
N ASP A 93 -17.57 -14.74 0.74
CA ASP A 93 -18.27 -15.72 1.60
C ASP A 93 -19.13 -15.07 2.70
N ASP A 94 -19.07 -13.76 2.81
CA ASP A 94 -19.89 -12.93 3.70
C ASP A 94 -20.26 -11.63 2.97
N PRO A 95 -21.45 -11.05 3.22
CA PRO A 95 -21.80 -9.73 2.66
C PRO A 95 -20.79 -8.63 2.94
N LYS A 96 -20.05 -8.70 4.06
CA LYS A 96 -18.97 -7.76 4.39
C LYS A 96 -17.80 -7.81 3.40
N SER A 97 -17.62 -8.90 2.65
CA SER A 97 -16.58 -9.01 1.64
C SER A 97 -16.63 -7.84 0.62
N PHE A 98 -17.82 -7.31 0.37
CA PHE A 98 -17.99 -6.15 -0.52
C PHE A 98 -17.47 -4.86 0.11
N ASP A 99 -17.72 -4.64 1.40
CA ASP A 99 -17.23 -3.48 2.16
C ASP A 99 -15.71 -3.54 2.30
N GLU A 100 -15.19 -4.72 2.63
CA GLU A 100 -13.74 -4.98 2.74
C GLU A 100 -13.03 -4.74 1.40
N ALA A 101 -13.59 -5.25 0.30
CA ALA A 101 -13.05 -5.01 -1.03
C ALA A 101 -13.02 -3.50 -1.36
N MET A 102 -14.08 -2.78 -1.07
CA MET A 102 -14.17 -1.34 -1.27
C MET A 102 -13.12 -0.60 -0.43
N PHE A 103 -13.01 -0.92 0.85
CA PHE A 103 -12.01 -0.32 1.74
C PHE A 103 -10.58 -0.52 1.22
N ILE A 104 -10.22 -1.75 0.85
CA ILE A 104 -8.89 -2.08 0.34
C ILE A 104 -8.60 -1.31 -0.97
N LEU A 105 -9.58 -1.23 -1.87
CA LEU A 105 -9.47 -0.46 -3.11
C LEU A 105 -9.28 1.04 -2.84
N LEU A 106 -9.98 1.61 -1.86
CA LEU A 106 -9.82 3.01 -1.45
C LEU A 106 -8.43 3.29 -0.86
N CYS A 107 -7.81 2.29 -0.21
CA CYS A 107 -6.40 2.38 0.21
C CYS A 107 -5.41 2.28 -0.97
N GLY A 108 -5.91 2.07 -2.19
CA GLY A 108 -5.11 1.98 -3.41
C GLY A 108 -4.48 0.61 -3.66
N THR A 109 -4.89 -0.42 -2.93
CA THR A 109 -4.44 -1.80 -3.10
C THR A 109 -5.38 -2.52 -4.07
N GLY A 110 -4.83 -3.27 -5.04
CA GLY A 110 -5.62 -4.11 -5.94
C GLY A 110 -6.24 -5.29 -5.18
N VAL A 111 -7.48 -5.63 -5.50
CA VAL A 111 -8.20 -6.75 -4.87
C VAL A 111 -8.53 -7.83 -5.88
N GLY A 112 -7.95 -9.02 -5.67
CA GLY A 112 -8.44 -10.25 -6.29
C GLY A 112 -9.52 -10.87 -5.40
N PHE A 113 -10.56 -11.42 -6.00
CA PHE A 113 -11.62 -12.05 -5.25
C PHE A 113 -11.97 -13.43 -5.82
N SER A 114 -12.48 -14.31 -4.95
CA SER A 114 -12.98 -15.62 -5.38
C SER A 114 -14.47 -15.70 -5.20
N VAL A 115 -15.14 -16.15 -6.25
CA VAL A 115 -16.57 -16.46 -6.30
C VAL A 115 -16.80 -17.98 -6.49
N GLU A 116 -15.88 -18.80 -6.01
CA GLU A 116 -16.00 -20.24 -6.05
C GLU A 116 -17.18 -20.72 -5.19
N ARG A 117 -17.81 -21.82 -5.61
CA ARG A 117 -19.01 -22.35 -4.95
C ARG A 117 -18.84 -22.56 -3.44
N GLN A 118 -17.65 -22.98 -3.00
CA GLN A 118 -17.35 -23.20 -1.59
C GLN A 118 -17.43 -21.92 -0.74
N PHE A 119 -17.28 -20.75 -1.35
CA PHE A 119 -17.42 -19.45 -0.69
C PHE A 119 -18.82 -18.90 -0.84
N ILE A 120 -19.35 -18.83 -2.07
CA ILE A 120 -20.67 -18.27 -2.35
C ILE A 120 -21.79 -19.02 -1.62
N ASN A 121 -21.67 -20.35 -1.45
CA ASN A 121 -22.65 -21.13 -0.71
C ASN A 121 -22.80 -20.76 0.77
N LYS A 122 -21.88 -19.93 1.30
CA LYS A 122 -21.97 -19.39 2.67
C LYS A 122 -22.75 -18.07 2.73
N LEU A 123 -22.96 -17.42 1.59
CA LEU A 123 -23.74 -16.19 1.55
C LEU A 123 -25.21 -16.47 1.89
N PRO A 124 -25.88 -15.53 2.58
CA PRO A 124 -27.30 -15.64 2.85
C PRO A 124 -28.11 -15.63 1.54
N GLU A 125 -29.21 -16.36 1.51
CA GLU A 125 -30.14 -16.29 0.39
C GLU A 125 -30.73 -14.88 0.28
N ILE A 126 -30.82 -14.37 -0.96
CA ILE A 126 -31.48 -13.10 -1.23
C ILE A 126 -32.98 -13.32 -1.05
N PRO A 127 -33.65 -12.60 -0.15
CA PRO A 127 -35.10 -12.73 0.04
C PRO A 127 -35.80 -12.31 -1.26
N LYS A 128 -36.89 -13.01 -1.57
CA LYS A 128 -37.73 -12.59 -2.70
C LYS A 128 -38.33 -11.22 -2.44
N LEU A 129 -38.29 -10.36 -3.45
CA LEU A 129 -38.65 -8.93 -3.37
C LEU A 129 -40.05 -8.69 -2.76
N PHE A 130 -40.99 -9.69 -2.85
CA PHE A 130 -42.36 -9.59 -2.39
C PHE A 130 -42.61 -10.25 -1.01
N GLU A 131 -41.56 -10.83 -0.40
CA GLU A 131 -41.66 -11.53 0.90
C GLU A 131 -40.97 -10.72 2.04
N SER A 132 -40.42 -9.56 1.73
CA SER A 132 -39.73 -8.71 2.72
C SER A 132 -40.63 -7.59 3.23
N ASP A 133 -41.05 -7.70 4.49
CA ASP A 133 -41.75 -6.62 5.23
C ASP A 133 -40.77 -5.52 5.69
N THR A 134 -39.49 -5.60 5.28
CA THR A 134 -38.45 -4.67 5.73
C THR A 134 -38.33 -3.51 4.77
N THR A 135 -38.74 -2.34 5.22
CA THR A 135 -38.48 -1.04 4.52
C THR A 135 -37.17 -0.48 5.02
N ILE A 136 -36.16 -0.37 4.13
CA ILE A 136 -34.93 0.33 4.44
C ILE A 136 -35.18 1.81 4.17
N VAL A 137 -35.19 2.62 5.23
CA VAL A 137 -35.23 4.09 5.12
C VAL A 137 -33.81 4.60 5.09
N VAL A 138 -33.36 5.06 3.92
CA VAL A 138 -32.11 5.80 3.79
C VAL A 138 -32.42 7.25 4.20
N LYS A 139 -31.78 7.72 5.27
CA LYS A 139 -31.79 9.15 5.64
C LYS A 139 -30.62 9.82 4.92
N ASP A 140 -30.90 10.88 4.20
CA ASP A 140 -29.92 11.82 3.64
C ASP A 140 -29.12 12.52 4.75
#